data_221d1c964d846b2cfe039b0cc3c340c7
#
_entry.id   221d1c964d846b2cfe039b0cc3c340c7
#
_cell.length_a   1.000
_cell.length_b   1.000
_cell.length_c   1.000
_cell.angle_alpha   90.00
_cell.angle_beta   90.00
_cell.angle_gamma   90.00
#
_symmetry.space_group_name_H-M   'P 1'
#
loop_
_entity.id
_entity.type
_entity.pdbx_description
1 polymer ?
#
loop_
_entity_poly.entity_id
_entity_poly.type
_entity_poly.pdbx_seq_one_letter_code
_entity_poly.pdbx_strand_id
1 'polypeptide(L)'
;MSKLYRLLPLLLLLSCGKSKEPATLTLLTYNVGVFSKYEDDTTPQVADVIRSSGATLVALNELDSCNRRHATFQLKELAATLGDWPFQFASAFPYAGGAYGNGVVSRDKVISRYRVHLPKSDGSEPRSVAVVETDRCVFASVHLDYVGDNSQRDQVQALNEWFKSVYGGAGKPVFLCGDFNAEPDSETIRLMRYSWTQLSGEDFTYSTKSPRKCIDYVFAYKDAAPVEVISTEVLTAGTETLSDHFPVKVVVKF
;
A
#
# COMPACT_ATOMS: atom_id res chain seq x y z
N MET A 1 28.54 68.78 -31.06
CA MET A 1 28.27 67.34 -31.34
C MET A 1 27.88 66.68 -30.01
N SER A 2 26.60 66.57 -29.71
CA SER A 2 26.09 65.96 -28.47
C SER A 2 25.66 64.53 -28.75
N LYS A 3 26.28 63.57 -28.05
CA LYS A 3 25.94 62.14 -28.11
C LYS A 3 24.81 61.86 -27.15
N LEU A 4 23.64 61.52 -27.70
CA LEU A 4 22.46 61.09 -26.96
C LEU A 4 22.62 59.59 -26.63
N TYR A 5 22.78 59.24 -25.34
CA TYR A 5 22.76 57.86 -24.85
C TYR A 5 21.30 57.46 -24.62
N ARG A 6 20.77 56.53 -25.43
CA ARG A 6 19.49 55.91 -25.19
C ARG A 6 19.65 54.79 -24.11
N LEU A 7 19.07 55.05 -22.95
CA LEU A 7 18.88 53.98 -21.95
C LEU A 7 17.75 53.05 -22.41
N LEU A 8 18.07 51.81 -22.60
CA LEU A 8 17.10 50.73 -22.83
C LEU A 8 16.57 50.25 -21.44
N PRO A 9 15.28 50.19 -21.16
CA PRO A 9 14.81 49.63 -19.90
C PRO A 9 14.90 48.10 -19.94
N LEU A 10 15.63 47.56 -18.99
CA LEU A 10 15.73 46.11 -18.73
C LEU A 10 14.41 45.67 -18.09
N LEU A 11 13.51 45.04 -18.86
CA LEU A 11 12.30 44.41 -18.35
C LEU A 11 12.69 43.11 -17.63
N LEU A 12 12.73 43.13 -16.30
CA LEU A 12 12.79 41.94 -15.46
C LEU A 12 11.44 41.22 -15.53
N LEU A 13 11.37 40.16 -16.34
CA LEU A 13 10.28 39.21 -16.29
C LEU A 13 10.39 38.40 -14.99
N LEU A 14 9.68 38.81 -13.95
CA LEU A 14 9.41 38.00 -12.76
C LEU A 14 8.52 36.84 -13.20
N SER A 15 9.14 35.70 -13.48
CA SER A 15 8.45 34.43 -13.61
C SER A 15 7.87 34.07 -12.24
N CYS A 16 6.59 34.35 -12.04
CA CYS A 16 5.82 33.89 -10.91
C CYS A 16 5.59 32.39 -11.09
N GLY A 17 6.54 31.55 -10.68
CA GLY A 17 6.34 30.12 -10.59
C GLY A 17 5.23 29.88 -9.58
N LYS A 18 4.04 29.47 -10.07
CA LYS A 18 2.97 28.95 -9.19
C LYS A 18 3.59 27.80 -8.41
N SER A 19 3.79 27.95 -7.11
CA SER A 19 4.06 26.83 -6.23
C SER A 19 2.91 25.85 -6.40
N LYS A 20 3.21 24.64 -6.87
CA LYS A 20 2.20 23.57 -6.91
C LYS A 20 1.72 23.36 -5.48
N GLU A 21 0.41 23.48 -5.24
CA GLU A 21 -0.18 23.09 -3.96
C GLU A 21 0.26 21.65 -3.64
N PRO A 22 0.64 21.36 -2.37
CA PRO A 22 1.06 20.03 -1.99
C PRO A 22 0.00 18.99 -2.34
N ALA A 23 0.41 17.93 -3.01
CA ALA A 23 -0.51 16.84 -3.34
C ALA A 23 -0.80 16.02 -2.08
N THR A 24 -2.08 15.73 -1.83
CA THR A 24 -2.51 14.88 -0.71
C THR A 24 -2.93 13.50 -1.23
N LEU A 25 -2.53 12.44 -0.53
CA LEU A 25 -2.96 11.07 -0.76
C LEU A 25 -3.55 10.48 0.53
N THR A 26 -4.63 9.73 0.38
CA THR A 26 -5.18 8.86 1.42
C THR A 26 -4.86 7.41 1.05
N LEU A 27 -4.05 6.76 1.86
CA LEU A 27 -3.60 5.39 1.73
C LEU A 27 -4.37 4.52 2.70
N LEU A 28 -4.79 3.33 2.26
CA LEU A 28 -5.44 2.34 3.10
C LEU A 28 -4.75 0.99 2.94
N THR A 29 -4.56 0.26 4.03
CA THR A 29 -4.21 -1.16 3.98
C THR A 29 -5.24 -1.96 4.74
N TYR A 30 -5.63 -3.13 4.20
CA TYR A 30 -6.63 -3.99 4.80
C TYR A 30 -6.40 -5.46 4.44
N ASN A 31 -6.16 -6.31 5.43
CA ASN A 31 -6.29 -7.75 5.28
C ASN A 31 -7.80 -8.09 5.35
N VAL A 32 -8.38 -8.51 4.24
CA VAL A 32 -9.83 -8.69 4.10
C VAL A 32 -10.33 -10.10 4.40
N GLY A 33 -9.44 -11.03 4.81
CA GLY A 33 -9.81 -12.38 5.18
C GLY A 33 -10.65 -13.08 4.12
N VAL A 34 -10.25 -12.96 2.85
CA VAL A 34 -10.95 -13.48 1.65
C VAL A 34 -12.40 -13.02 1.54
N PHE A 35 -12.75 -11.86 2.13
CA PHE A 35 -14.12 -11.30 2.21
C PHE A 35 -15.17 -12.24 2.82
N SER A 36 -14.74 -13.24 3.57
CA SER A 36 -15.67 -14.23 4.14
C SER A 36 -15.21 -14.79 5.49
N LYS A 37 -14.53 -13.92 6.29
CA LYS A 37 -13.99 -14.37 7.59
C LYS A 37 -15.08 -14.68 8.61
N TYR A 38 -16.09 -13.84 8.70
CA TYR A 38 -17.19 -13.95 9.68
C TYR A 38 -18.58 -13.88 9.05
N GLU A 39 -18.68 -13.34 7.85
CA GLU A 39 -19.90 -13.15 7.08
C GLU A 39 -19.67 -13.66 5.65
N ASP A 40 -20.72 -14.10 4.97
CA ASP A 40 -20.64 -14.47 3.57
C ASP A 40 -20.52 -13.21 2.71
N ASP A 41 -19.43 -13.09 1.95
CA ASP A 41 -19.16 -12.00 1.01
C ASP A 41 -19.29 -10.58 1.59
N THR A 42 -18.23 -10.11 2.23
CA THR A 42 -18.12 -8.72 2.73
C THR A 42 -17.63 -7.71 1.68
N THR A 43 -17.54 -8.08 0.39
CA THR A 43 -17.04 -7.18 -0.67
C THR A 43 -17.79 -5.84 -0.75
N PRO A 44 -19.15 -5.79 -0.68
CA PRO A 44 -19.87 -4.52 -0.73
C PRO A 44 -19.54 -3.61 0.47
N GLN A 45 -19.50 -4.17 1.68
CA GLN A 45 -19.24 -3.44 2.92
C GLN A 45 -17.81 -2.91 2.94
N VAL A 46 -16.82 -3.71 2.49
CA VAL A 46 -15.43 -3.27 2.34
C VAL A 46 -15.32 -2.15 1.31
N ALA A 47 -16.08 -2.21 0.20
CA ALA A 47 -16.12 -1.11 -0.76
C ALA A 47 -16.68 0.18 -0.12
N ASP A 48 -17.66 0.10 0.76
CA ASP A 48 -18.20 1.26 1.49
C ASP A 48 -17.18 1.82 2.51
N VAL A 49 -16.42 0.97 3.19
CA VAL A 49 -15.28 1.39 4.04
C VAL A 49 -14.24 2.16 3.20
N ILE A 50 -13.87 1.63 2.03
CA ILE A 50 -12.92 2.30 1.13
C ILE A 50 -13.44 3.68 0.69
N ARG A 51 -14.71 3.78 0.29
CA ARG A 51 -15.32 5.06 -0.12
C ARG A 51 -15.38 6.06 1.02
N SER A 52 -15.87 5.64 2.19
CA SER A 52 -16.04 6.52 3.35
C SER A 52 -14.71 6.97 3.94
N SER A 53 -13.65 6.16 3.85
CA SER A 53 -12.30 6.54 4.26
C SER A 53 -11.68 7.63 3.39
N GLY A 54 -12.20 7.85 2.18
CA GLY A 54 -11.62 8.74 1.18
C GLY A 54 -10.35 8.19 0.54
N ALA A 55 -10.05 6.89 0.69
CA ALA A 55 -8.84 6.27 0.17
C ALA A 55 -8.72 6.44 -1.35
N THR A 56 -7.51 6.74 -1.81
CA THR A 56 -7.15 6.83 -3.22
C THR A 56 -6.37 5.61 -3.70
N LEU A 57 -5.67 4.96 -2.78
CA LEU A 57 -4.86 3.76 -3.01
C LEU A 57 -5.10 2.80 -1.85
N VAL A 58 -5.39 1.55 -2.17
CA VAL A 58 -5.72 0.53 -1.18
C VAL A 58 -4.88 -0.72 -1.40
N ALA A 59 -4.13 -1.11 -0.39
CA ALA A 59 -3.44 -2.39 -0.32
C ALA A 59 -4.35 -3.41 0.35
N LEU A 60 -4.51 -4.57 -0.27
CA LEU A 60 -5.40 -5.63 0.16
C LEU A 60 -4.62 -6.94 0.31
N ASN A 61 -4.83 -7.62 1.42
CA ASN A 61 -4.25 -8.92 1.69
C ASN A 61 -5.34 -9.98 1.78
N GLU A 62 -4.96 -11.25 1.59
CA GLU A 62 -5.84 -12.40 1.59
C GLU A 62 -6.95 -12.30 0.55
N LEU A 63 -6.59 -12.48 -0.71
CA LEU A 63 -7.51 -12.45 -1.84
C LEU A 63 -7.51 -13.77 -2.58
N ASP A 64 -8.69 -14.30 -2.86
CA ASP A 64 -8.89 -15.42 -3.76
C ASP A 64 -9.14 -14.98 -5.20
N SER A 65 -8.70 -15.80 -6.14
CA SER A 65 -8.98 -15.64 -7.56
C SER A 65 -9.41 -16.96 -8.17
N CYS A 66 -10.70 -17.08 -8.47
CA CYS A 66 -11.31 -18.18 -9.24
C CYS A 66 -10.92 -19.59 -8.72
N ASN A 67 -10.99 -19.81 -7.42
CA ASN A 67 -10.69 -21.10 -6.80
C ASN A 67 -11.95 -21.81 -6.27
N ARG A 68 -11.82 -23.01 -5.71
CA ARG A 68 -12.98 -23.77 -5.18
C ARG A 68 -13.60 -23.19 -3.92
N ARG A 69 -12.85 -22.34 -3.16
CA ARG A 69 -13.39 -21.63 -2.01
C ARG A 69 -14.24 -20.45 -2.46
N HIS A 70 -13.76 -19.69 -3.47
CA HIS A 70 -14.46 -18.56 -4.08
C HIS A 70 -14.32 -18.65 -5.60
N ALA A 71 -15.45 -18.91 -6.30
CA ALA A 71 -15.46 -19.07 -7.75
C ALA A 71 -15.15 -17.78 -8.52
N THR A 72 -15.16 -16.64 -7.83
CA THR A 72 -15.00 -15.30 -8.41
C THR A 72 -13.57 -14.81 -8.28
N PHE A 73 -13.21 -13.77 -9.05
CA PHE A 73 -11.98 -13.03 -8.86
C PHE A 73 -12.25 -11.85 -7.94
N GLN A 74 -12.06 -12.02 -6.63
CA GLN A 74 -12.47 -11.08 -5.58
C GLN A 74 -11.97 -9.67 -5.79
N LEU A 75 -10.68 -9.48 -6.16
CA LEU A 75 -10.13 -8.14 -6.41
C LEU A 75 -10.79 -7.44 -7.61
N LYS A 76 -11.15 -8.20 -8.65
CA LYS A 76 -11.85 -7.65 -9.81
C LYS A 76 -13.28 -7.24 -9.44
N GLU A 77 -13.96 -8.01 -8.60
CA GLU A 77 -15.31 -7.68 -8.12
C GLU A 77 -15.29 -6.43 -7.24
N LEU A 78 -14.34 -6.34 -6.31
CA LEU A 78 -14.15 -5.13 -5.52
C LEU A 78 -13.87 -3.91 -6.41
N ALA A 79 -12.97 -4.04 -7.38
CA ALA A 79 -12.64 -2.96 -8.31
C ALA A 79 -13.87 -2.49 -9.11
N ALA A 80 -14.69 -3.42 -9.60
CA ALA A 80 -15.95 -3.12 -10.29
C ALA A 80 -16.95 -2.42 -9.35
N THR A 81 -17.11 -2.91 -8.11
CA THR A 81 -17.96 -2.29 -7.10
C THR A 81 -17.52 -0.85 -6.77
N LEU A 82 -16.22 -0.57 -6.82
CA LEU A 82 -15.67 0.78 -6.62
C LEU A 82 -15.84 1.72 -7.83
N GLY A 83 -16.38 1.23 -8.96
CA GLY A 83 -16.54 1.99 -10.21
C GLY A 83 -15.38 1.77 -11.18
N ASP A 84 -15.02 0.51 -11.38
CA ASP A 84 -13.98 0.04 -12.30
C ASP A 84 -12.59 0.63 -12.01
N TRP A 85 -12.25 0.72 -10.72
CA TRP A 85 -10.92 1.17 -10.34
C TRP A 85 -9.83 0.28 -10.95
N PRO A 86 -8.73 0.85 -11.51
CA PRO A 86 -7.56 0.08 -11.87
C PRO A 86 -7.05 -0.76 -10.71
N PHE A 87 -6.62 -1.98 -11.00
CA PHE A 87 -6.08 -2.87 -9.98
C PHE A 87 -4.87 -3.67 -10.46
N GLN A 88 -4.11 -4.21 -9.51
CA GLN A 88 -3.06 -5.21 -9.71
C GLN A 88 -3.23 -6.33 -8.69
N PHE A 89 -3.32 -7.57 -9.17
CA PHE A 89 -3.28 -8.77 -8.35
C PHE A 89 -1.90 -9.42 -8.43
N ALA A 90 -1.35 -9.78 -7.28
CA ALA A 90 -0.13 -10.58 -7.19
C ALA A 90 -0.46 -11.95 -6.58
N SER A 91 -0.62 -12.96 -7.44
CA SER A 91 -0.74 -14.33 -6.99
C SER A 91 0.51 -14.73 -6.22
N ALA A 92 0.35 -15.16 -4.97
CA ALA A 92 1.42 -15.72 -4.16
C ALA A 92 1.64 -17.20 -4.53
N PHE A 93 0.56 -17.97 -4.65
CA PHE A 93 0.60 -19.39 -5.04
C PHE A 93 -0.72 -19.86 -5.65
N PRO A 94 -0.70 -20.96 -6.43
CA PRO A 94 -1.92 -21.63 -6.86
C PRO A 94 -2.67 -22.22 -5.66
N TYR A 95 -3.96 -21.97 -5.57
CA TYR A 95 -4.79 -22.46 -4.47
C TYR A 95 -6.12 -23.01 -4.97
N ALA A 96 -6.40 -24.26 -4.62
CA ALA A 96 -7.70 -24.93 -4.87
C ALA A 96 -8.24 -24.78 -6.30
N GLY A 97 -7.37 -24.80 -7.32
CA GLY A 97 -7.74 -24.70 -8.74
C GLY A 97 -7.72 -23.29 -9.31
N GLY A 98 -7.49 -22.27 -8.48
CA GLY A 98 -7.27 -20.88 -8.86
C GLY A 98 -6.01 -20.34 -8.21
N ALA A 99 -6.09 -19.14 -7.61
CA ALA A 99 -4.95 -18.51 -6.96
C ALA A 99 -5.35 -17.82 -5.65
N TYR A 100 -4.34 -17.58 -4.80
CA TYR A 100 -4.41 -16.78 -3.58
C TYR A 100 -3.27 -15.77 -3.57
N GLY A 101 -3.51 -14.57 -3.04
CA GLY A 101 -2.47 -13.53 -3.02
C GLY A 101 -2.94 -12.20 -2.46
N ASN A 102 -2.25 -11.15 -2.92
CA ASN A 102 -2.47 -9.77 -2.51
C ASN A 102 -2.89 -8.91 -3.70
N GLY A 103 -3.41 -7.72 -3.40
CA GLY A 103 -3.80 -6.81 -4.45
C GLY A 103 -3.67 -5.34 -4.07
N VAL A 104 -3.73 -4.53 -5.09
CA VAL A 104 -3.87 -3.07 -4.99
C VAL A 104 -5.04 -2.66 -5.86
N VAL A 105 -5.92 -1.80 -5.33
CA VAL A 105 -6.84 -1.01 -6.15
C VAL A 105 -6.47 0.47 -6.05
N SER A 106 -6.65 1.21 -7.13
CA SER A 106 -6.25 2.61 -7.24
C SER A 106 -7.37 3.44 -7.85
N ARG A 107 -7.67 4.59 -7.24
CA ARG A 107 -8.52 5.61 -7.86
C ARG A 107 -7.79 6.37 -8.95
N ASP A 108 -6.46 6.45 -8.83
CA ASP A 108 -5.61 7.08 -9.83
C ASP A 108 -5.35 6.14 -10.99
N LYS A 109 -5.07 6.72 -12.17
CA LYS A 109 -4.63 5.97 -13.34
C LYS A 109 -3.33 5.25 -13.05
N VAL A 110 -3.32 3.93 -13.27
CA VAL A 110 -2.12 3.09 -13.14
C VAL A 110 -1.34 3.10 -14.45
N ILE A 111 -0.05 3.43 -14.37
CA ILE A 111 0.90 3.50 -15.49
C ILE A 111 1.61 2.15 -15.66
N SER A 112 2.12 1.60 -14.56
CA SER A 112 2.88 0.35 -14.54
C SER A 112 2.38 -0.57 -13.43
N ARG A 113 2.55 -1.89 -13.63
CA ARG A 113 2.15 -2.94 -12.69
C ARG A 113 3.24 -3.98 -12.58
N TYR A 114 3.51 -4.42 -11.35
CA TYR A 114 4.47 -5.49 -11.11
C TYR A 114 3.91 -6.51 -10.12
N ARG A 115 4.35 -7.75 -10.28
CA ARG A 115 4.23 -8.80 -9.28
C ARG A 115 5.63 -9.24 -8.92
N VAL A 116 5.98 -9.13 -7.65
CA VAL A 116 7.28 -9.56 -7.13
C VAL A 116 7.08 -10.78 -6.25
N HIS A 117 7.76 -11.88 -6.56
CA HIS A 117 7.76 -13.05 -5.69
C HIS A 117 8.78 -12.88 -4.59
N LEU A 118 8.40 -13.24 -3.37
CA LEU A 118 9.29 -13.24 -2.21
C LEU A 118 9.79 -14.67 -1.94
N PRO A 119 11.01 -14.82 -1.39
CA PRO A 119 11.52 -16.14 -1.03
C PRO A 119 10.61 -16.79 0.01
N LYS A 120 10.42 -18.10 -0.11
CA LYS A 120 9.68 -18.89 0.89
C LYS A 120 10.57 -19.27 2.06
N SER A 121 11.86 -19.53 1.79
CA SER A 121 12.82 -20.04 2.78
C SER A 121 12.24 -21.22 3.57
N ASP A 122 12.25 -21.17 4.88
CA ASP A 122 11.63 -22.14 5.80
C ASP A 122 10.18 -21.79 6.17
N GLY A 123 9.60 -20.78 5.51
CA GLY A 123 8.22 -20.34 5.73
C GLY A 123 7.17 -21.33 5.28
N SER A 124 5.92 -21.04 5.68
CA SER A 124 4.78 -21.93 5.40
C SER A 124 4.27 -21.78 3.97
N GLU A 125 4.16 -20.56 3.47
CA GLU A 125 3.53 -20.24 2.20
C GLU A 125 4.41 -19.34 1.34
N PRO A 126 4.38 -19.50 0.00
CA PRO A 126 4.95 -18.51 -0.90
C PRO A 126 4.26 -17.15 -0.71
N ARG A 127 5.02 -16.07 -0.81
CA ARG A 127 4.52 -14.70 -0.68
C ARG A 127 4.85 -13.89 -1.92
N SER A 128 4.10 -12.83 -2.14
CA SER A 128 4.27 -11.91 -3.27
C SER A 128 3.91 -10.49 -2.89
N VAL A 129 4.33 -9.55 -3.75
CA VAL A 129 4.00 -8.13 -3.64
C VAL A 129 3.28 -7.69 -4.90
N ALA A 130 2.13 -7.02 -4.73
CA ALA A 130 1.47 -6.32 -5.81
C ALA A 130 1.95 -4.86 -5.81
N VAL A 131 2.46 -4.37 -6.94
CA VAL A 131 2.97 -3.00 -7.08
C VAL A 131 2.24 -2.31 -8.22
N VAL A 132 1.79 -1.09 -7.98
CA VAL A 132 1.30 -0.17 -9.01
C VAL A 132 2.11 1.11 -9.00
N GLU A 133 2.32 1.67 -10.17
CA GLU A 133 2.89 3.00 -10.35
C GLU A 133 1.83 3.92 -10.95
N THR A 134 1.71 5.12 -10.39
CA THR A 134 0.86 6.21 -10.86
C THR A 134 1.72 7.44 -11.20
N ASP A 135 1.13 8.50 -11.73
CA ASP A 135 1.85 9.76 -11.92
C ASP A 135 2.35 10.34 -10.59
N ARG A 136 1.63 10.08 -9.48
CA ARG A 136 1.89 10.69 -8.18
C ARG A 136 2.81 9.89 -7.29
N CYS A 137 2.74 8.57 -7.34
CA CYS A 137 3.50 7.70 -6.43
C CYS A 137 3.63 6.28 -6.96
N VAL A 138 4.46 5.48 -6.28
CA VAL A 138 4.45 4.01 -6.33
C VAL A 138 3.76 3.50 -5.08
N PHE A 139 2.89 2.50 -5.21
CA PHE A 139 2.15 1.93 -4.10
C PHE A 139 2.13 0.40 -4.18
N ALA A 140 2.44 -0.25 -3.07
CA ALA A 140 2.60 -1.69 -3.03
C ALA A 140 1.84 -2.34 -1.86
N SER A 141 1.32 -3.56 -2.10
CA SER A 141 0.70 -4.43 -1.10
C SER A 141 1.57 -5.65 -0.86
N VAL A 142 1.92 -5.91 0.39
CA VAL A 142 2.68 -7.08 0.84
C VAL A 142 1.91 -7.83 1.92
N HIS A 143 2.09 -9.16 1.98
CA HIS A 143 1.69 -10.00 3.10
C HIS A 143 2.88 -10.93 3.40
N LEU A 144 3.59 -10.66 4.51
CA LEU A 144 4.75 -11.45 4.88
C LEU A 144 4.35 -12.81 5.48
N ASP A 145 5.30 -13.71 5.57
CA ASP A 145 5.09 -15.02 6.20
C ASP A 145 4.73 -14.86 7.69
N TYR A 146 3.89 -15.78 8.19
CA TYR A 146 3.44 -15.75 9.58
C TYR A 146 4.18 -16.76 10.49
N VAL A 147 5.04 -17.63 9.90
CA VAL A 147 5.61 -18.78 10.62
C VAL A 147 6.91 -18.46 11.33
N GLY A 148 7.70 -17.49 10.86
CA GLY A 148 8.96 -17.29 11.56
C GLY A 148 9.88 -16.20 11.04
N ASP A 149 10.76 -15.81 11.94
CA ASP A 149 11.68 -14.68 11.79
C ASP A 149 12.64 -14.83 10.61
N ASN A 150 13.09 -16.07 10.30
CA ASN A 150 14.03 -16.30 9.18
C ASN A 150 13.36 -16.03 7.83
N SER A 151 12.16 -16.58 7.61
CA SER A 151 11.41 -16.35 6.38
C SER A 151 11.08 -14.87 6.20
N GLN A 152 10.61 -14.20 7.24
CA GLN A 152 10.32 -12.76 7.20
C GLN A 152 11.58 -11.92 6.93
N ARG A 153 12.73 -12.28 7.52
CA ARG A 153 14.02 -11.60 7.28
C ARG A 153 14.42 -11.68 5.80
N ASP A 154 14.38 -12.89 5.23
CA ASP A 154 14.73 -13.12 3.82
C ASP A 154 13.77 -12.37 2.89
N GLN A 155 12.48 -12.31 3.25
CA GLN A 155 11.46 -11.55 2.52
C GLN A 155 11.71 -10.04 2.59
N VAL A 156 12.04 -9.50 3.75
CA VAL A 156 12.40 -8.07 3.92
C VAL A 156 13.67 -7.73 3.14
N GLN A 157 14.67 -8.61 3.15
CA GLN A 157 15.88 -8.40 2.36
C GLN A 157 15.56 -8.34 0.87
N ALA A 158 14.82 -9.33 0.35
CA ALA A 158 14.43 -9.37 -1.06
C ALA A 158 13.58 -8.15 -1.47
N LEU A 159 12.67 -7.69 -0.59
CA LEU A 159 11.91 -6.45 -0.78
C LEU A 159 12.84 -5.26 -0.92
N ASN A 160 13.75 -5.07 0.02
CA ASN A 160 14.68 -3.94 0.04
C ASN A 160 15.57 -3.92 -1.21
N GLU A 161 16.08 -5.07 -1.63
CA GLU A 161 16.90 -5.20 -2.85
C GLU A 161 16.10 -4.85 -4.09
N TRP A 162 14.87 -5.35 -4.21
CA TRP A 162 14.02 -5.07 -5.36
C TRP A 162 13.64 -3.58 -5.44
N PHE A 163 13.14 -2.99 -4.33
CA PHE A 163 12.76 -1.57 -4.32
C PHE A 163 13.96 -0.65 -4.57
N LYS A 164 15.12 -0.98 -4.01
CA LYS A 164 16.37 -0.25 -4.29
C LYS A 164 16.75 -0.30 -5.76
N SER A 165 16.65 -1.47 -6.40
CA SER A 165 17.03 -1.64 -7.80
C SER A 165 16.11 -0.92 -8.77
N VAL A 166 14.81 -0.79 -8.44
CA VAL A 166 13.80 -0.23 -9.34
C VAL A 166 13.47 1.23 -9.02
N TYR A 167 13.47 1.61 -7.74
CA TYR A 167 12.98 2.90 -7.26
C TYR A 167 13.98 3.67 -6.36
N GLY A 168 15.23 3.22 -6.25
CA GLY A 168 16.27 3.99 -5.57
C GLY A 168 16.45 5.36 -6.22
N GLY A 169 16.38 6.43 -5.43
CA GLY A 169 16.44 7.82 -5.92
C GLY A 169 15.18 8.28 -6.67
N ALA A 170 14.03 7.61 -6.51
CA ALA A 170 12.80 7.97 -7.20
C ALA A 170 12.34 9.39 -6.84
N GLY A 171 12.02 10.20 -7.87
CA GLY A 171 11.52 11.58 -7.72
C GLY A 171 10.05 11.68 -7.28
N LYS A 172 9.41 10.57 -6.95
CA LYS A 172 8.04 10.46 -6.41
C LYS A 172 8.05 9.55 -5.17
N PRO A 173 7.10 9.70 -4.24
CA PRO A 173 6.99 8.83 -3.08
C PRO A 173 6.76 7.36 -3.46
N VAL A 174 7.31 6.46 -2.65
CA VAL A 174 7.14 5.01 -2.79
C VAL A 174 6.62 4.46 -1.48
N PHE A 175 5.46 3.79 -1.51
CA PHE A 175 4.78 3.25 -0.34
C PHE A 175 4.71 1.73 -0.39
N LEU A 176 4.88 1.09 0.76
CA LEU A 176 4.68 -0.33 0.98
C LEU A 176 3.73 -0.50 2.16
N CYS A 177 2.62 -1.18 1.93
CA CYS A 177 1.56 -1.37 2.91
C CYS A 177 1.17 -2.84 2.99
N GLY A 178 0.58 -3.25 4.10
CA GLY A 178 0.07 -4.62 4.20
C GLY A 178 0.17 -5.21 5.60
N ASP A 179 -0.08 -6.51 5.65
CA ASP A 179 0.08 -7.37 6.81
C ASP A 179 1.51 -7.92 6.86
N PHE A 180 2.28 -7.48 7.84
CA PHE A 180 3.67 -7.90 8.01
C PHE A 180 3.80 -9.12 8.93
N ASN A 181 2.69 -9.58 9.55
CA ASN A 181 2.69 -10.66 10.53
C ASN A 181 3.76 -10.50 11.64
N ALA A 182 4.12 -9.26 11.95
CA ALA A 182 5.23 -8.89 12.83
C ALA A 182 4.84 -7.70 13.70
N GLU A 183 5.07 -7.79 15.00
CA GLU A 183 4.78 -6.73 15.96
C GLU A 183 5.88 -5.64 15.95
N PRO A 184 5.60 -4.41 16.46
CA PRO A 184 6.49 -3.25 16.31
C PRO A 184 7.91 -3.42 16.86
N ASP A 185 8.11 -4.27 17.87
CA ASP A 185 9.38 -4.57 18.51
C ASP A 185 10.10 -5.79 17.93
N SER A 186 9.51 -6.44 16.91
CA SER A 186 10.10 -7.59 16.22
C SER A 186 11.36 -7.22 15.43
N GLU A 187 12.20 -8.23 15.14
CA GLU A 187 13.35 -8.05 14.25
C GLU A 187 12.91 -7.62 12.85
N THR A 188 11.83 -8.19 12.33
CA THR A 188 11.25 -7.87 11.02
C THR A 188 10.96 -6.39 10.86
N ILE A 189 10.26 -5.78 11.82
CA ILE A 189 9.93 -4.35 11.76
C ILE A 189 11.17 -3.48 11.99
N ARG A 190 12.13 -3.91 12.82
CA ARG A 190 13.42 -3.22 12.92
C ARG A 190 14.19 -3.22 11.61
N LEU A 191 14.22 -4.35 10.88
CA LEU A 191 14.86 -4.45 9.57
C LEU A 191 14.14 -3.58 8.52
N MET A 192 12.82 -3.52 8.53
CA MET A 192 12.06 -2.61 7.68
C MET A 192 12.48 -1.16 7.91
N ARG A 193 12.58 -0.73 9.16
CA ARG A 193 12.92 0.65 9.55
C ARG A 193 14.32 1.11 9.10
N TYR A 194 15.21 0.24 8.63
CA TYR A 194 16.48 0.68 7.99
C TYR A 194 16.24 1.37 6.65
N SER A 195 15.39 0.79 5.80
CA SER A 195 15.14 1.31 4.44
C SER A 195 13.83 2.09 4.32
N TRP A 196 12.94 1.98 5.30
CA TRP A 196 11.59 2.54 5.27
C TRP A 196 11.30 3.40 6.49
N THR A 197 10.50 4.44 6.30
CA THR A 197 9.90 5.24 7.37
C THR A 197 8.50 4.72 7.63
N GLN A 198 8.20 4.29 8.86
CA GLN A 198 6.85 3.91 9.25
C GLN A 198 5.98 5.16 9.33
N LEU A 199 4.83 5.14 8.66
CA LEU A 199 3.87 6.24 8.60
C LEU A 199 2.64 5.98 9.46
N SER A 200 2.26 4.70 9.64
CA SER A 200 1.16 4.28 10.51
C SER A 200 1.56 4.32 11.98
N GLY A 201 0.56 4.44 12.87
CA GLY A 201 0.73 4.25 14.31
C GLY A 201 1.03 2.79 14.67
N GLU A 202 0.97 2.49 15.98
CA GLU A 202 1.16 1.15 16.55
C GLU A 202 -0.10 0.69 17.31
N ASP A 203 -1.27 1.26 16.97
CA ASP A 203 -2.54 0.79 17.48
C ASP A 203 -2.84 -0.63 17.00
N PHE A 204 -3.58 -1.39 17.79
CA PHE A 204 -3.88 -2.79 17.47
C PHE A 204 -4.74 -2.92 16.21
N THR A 205 -4.29 -3.78 15.28
CA THR A 205 -4.97 -4.08 14.03
C THR A 205 -5.52 -5.49 13.98
N TYR A 206 -5.08 -6.39 14.85
CA TYR A 206 -5.44 -7.82 14.92
C TYR A 206 -5.64 -8.29 16.37
N SER A 207 -6.60 -9.17 16.75
CA SER A 207 -7.78 -9.54 15.96
C SER A 207 -8.94 -8.61 16.33
N THR A 208 -9.90 -8.41 15.41
CA THR A 208 -11.06 -7.52 15.64
C THR A 208 -11.90 -7.92 16.85
N LYS A 209 -12.00 -9.23 17.18
CA LYS A 209 -12.73 -9.73 18.37
C LYS A 209 -12.00 -9.53 19.69
N SER A 210 -10.68 -9.37 19.67
CA SER A 210 -9.85 -9.14 20.87
C SER A 210 -8.53 -8.51 20.44
N PRO A 211 -8.52 -7.19 20.14
CA PRO A 211 -7.35 -6.51 19.61
C PRO A 211 -6.15 -6.60 20.56
N ARG A 212 -5.03 -7.14 20.08
CA ARG A 212 -3.80 -7.37 20.88
C ARG A 212 -2.52 -7.19 20.10
N LYS A 213 -2.59 -7.10 18.76
CA LYS A 213 -1.40 -7.02 17.91
C LYS A 213 -1.53 -5.88 16.92
N CYS A 214 -0.43 -5.17 16.73
CA CYS A 214 -0.22 -4.29 15.59
C CYS A 214 0.65 -5.02 14.60
N ILE A 215 0.08 -5.45 13.47
CA ILE A 215 0.80 -6.22 12.43
C ILE A 215 0.57 -5.69 11.02
N ASP A 216 -0.32 -4.70 10.85
CA ASP A 216 -0.59 -4.03 9.59
C ASP A 216 0.02 -2.63 9.59
N TYR A 217 0.80 -2.32 8.55
CA TYR A 217 1.56 -1.08 8.49
C TYR A 217 1.48 -0.38 7.13
N VAL A 218 1.78 0.91 7.16
CA VAL A 218 2.06 1.75 6.00
C VAL A 218 3.47 2.33 6.16
N PHE A 219 4.33 2.07 5.17
CA PHE A 219 5.71 2.56 5.12
C PHE A 219 5.95 3.43 3.90
N ALA A 220 6.88 4.39 4.00
CA ALA A 220 7.45 5.14 2.88
C ALA A 220 8.94 4.80 2.70
N TYR A 221 9.38 4.61 1.46
CA TYR A 221 10.75 4.30 1.13
C TYR A 221 11.65 5.52 1.35
N LYS A 222 12.73 5.36 2.10
CA LYS A 222 13.61 6.49 2.48
C LYS A 222 14.42 7.05 1.33
N ASP A 223 14.79 6.19 0.35
CA ASP A 223 15.53 6.58 -0.84
C ASP A 223 14.58 6.92 -2.01
N ALA A 224 13.54 7.71 -1.70
CA ALA A 224 12.54 8.24 -2.64
C ALA A 224 12.11 9.63 -2.19
N ALA A 225 11.18 10.29 -2.92
CA ALA A 225 10.68 11.60 -2.52
C ALA A 225 10.03 11.53 -1.12
N PRO A 226 10.36 12.47 -0.21
CA PRO A 226 9.85 12.48 1.15
C PRO A 226 8.35 12.81 1.21
N VAL A 227 7.71 12.39 2.30
CA VAL A 227 6.31 12.69 2.59
C VAL A 227 6.15 13.20 4.02
N GLU A 228 5.09 13.96 4.27
CA GLU A 228 4.66 14.38 5.59
C GLU A 228 3.33 13.69 5.93
N VAL A 229 3.25 13.06 7.11
CA VAL A 229 2.01 12.46 7.62
C VAL A 229 1.10 13.54 8.15
N ILE A 230 -0.12 13.61 7.63
CA ILE A 230 -1.19 14.50 8.14
C ILE A 230 -1.96 13.81 9.24
N SER A 231 -2.33 12.54 9.03
CA SER A 231 -3.05 11.73 10.03
C SER A 231 -2.84 10.23 9.79
N THR A 232 -3.00 9.47 10.87
CA THR A 232 -3.06 8.01 10.84
C THR A 232 -4.21 7.54 11.74
N GLU A 233 -4.88 6.45 11.36
CA GLU A 233 -6.07 5.95 12.04
C GLU A 233 -6.25 4.46 11.77
N VAL A 234 -6.58 3.68 12.80
CA VAL A 234 -7.12 2.32 12.66
C VAL A 234 -8.65 2.43 12.63
N LEU A 235 -9.26 2.03 11.53
CA LEU A 235 -10.71 2.13 11.34
C LEU A 235 -11.43 0.97 12.02
N THR A 236 -11.85 1.16 13.25
CA THR A 236 -12.50 0.10 14.05
C THR A 236 -14.02 0.08 13.91
N ALA A 237 -14.65 1.25 13.83
CA ALA A 237 -16.12 1.36 13.80
C ALA A 237 -16.72 0.83 12.50
N GLY A 238 -17.59 -0.18 12.62
CA GLY A 238 -18.30 -0.78 11.48
C GLY A 238 -17.45 -1.74 10.64
N THR A 239 -16.28 -2.15 11.13
CA THR A 239 -15.40 -3.10 10.46
C THR A 239 -15.16 -4.39 11.26
N GLU A 240 -15.75 -4.50 12.44
CA GLU A 240 -15.49 -5.55 13.43
C GLU A 240 -15.85 -6.97 12.95
N THR A 241 -16.75 -7.07 11.98
CA THR A 241 -17.22 -8.36 11.43
C THR A 241 -16.79 -8.59 9.98
N LEU A 242 -16.17 -7.59 9.33
CA LEU A 242 -15.79 -7.69 7.92
C LEU A 242 -14.52 -8.52 7.70
N SER A 243 -13.61 -8.52 8.68
CA SER A 243 -12.38 -9.32 8.70
C SER A 243 -11.94 -9.54 10.16
N ASP A 244 -10.92 -10.34 10.38
CA ASP A 244 -10.23 -10.43 11.67
C ASP A 244 -9.12 -9.36 11.83
N HIS A 245 -8.88 -8.53 10.81
CA HIS A 245 -8.06 -7.34 10.89
C HIS A 245 -8.90 -6.07 10.80
N PHE A 246 -8.37 -4.97 11.34
CA PHE A 246 -8.88 -3.63 11.14
C PHE A 246 -8.10 -2.93 10.00
N PRO A 247 -8.78 -2.13 9.15
CA PRO A 247 -8.08 -1.32 8.15
C PRO A 247 -7.22 -0.24 8.80
N VAL A 248 -6.05 0.05 8.22
CA VAL A 248 -5.18 1.16 8.63
C VAL A 248 -5.17 2.23 7.55
N LYS A 249 -5.55 3.45 7.92
CA LYS A 249 -5.60 4.62 7.06
C LYS A 249 -4.47 5.59 7.41
N VAL A 250 -3.79 6.08 6.37
CA VAL A 250 -2.78 7.14 6.50
C VAL A 250 -3.03 8.22 5.46
N VAL A 251 -3.04 9.48 5.88
CA VAL A 251 -3.13 10.63 4.99
C VAL A 251 -1.77 11.32 4.96
N VAL A 252 -1.23 11.50 3.75
CA VAL A 252 0.07 12.13 3.53
C VAL A 252 -0.02 13.30 2.56
N LYS A 253 0.93 14.23 2.66
CA LYS A 253 1.18 15.27 1.65
C LYS A 253 2.65 15.25 1.20
N PHE A 254 2.92 15.73 -0.03
CA PHE A 254 4.26 15.82 -0.67
C PHE A 254 4.25 16.79 -1.85
#